data_b99f9dea1020fef4cf7a9caa63e4c8c8
#
_entry.id   b99f9dea1020fef4cf7a9caa63e4c8c8
#
_cell.length_a   1.000
_cell.length_b   1.000
_cell.length_c   1.000
_cell.angle_alpha   90.00
_cell.angle_beta   90.00
_cell.angle_gamma   90.00
#
_symmetry.space_group_name_H-M   'P 1'
#
loop_
_entity.id
_entity.type
_entity.pdbx_description
1 polymer ?
#
loop_
_entity_poly.entity_id
_entity_poly.type
_entity_poly.pdbx_seq_one_letter_code
_entity_poly.pdbx_strand_id
1 'polypeptide(L)'
;MKIDFKIDTEAFESALVRYKVACGKAWSSVLRQQTRLVAEKLMKFTPPKNLGTGKKHVAVDIGKVFADLGNARWHDKSLDKMWKAGNFEGVKTALSNHSDKAAFPVFKYRRILPYPIKNIHRAAISKSGRVPKGFQTVYAVGGKGTLKKYISEIQKHVGIAKSGWLAAVQKLGGKAPNFVSRHGTRFGKLVDRNSGDNPHFDIINSVSTFPRGNLPYRIMNRAVNSQRIAMEKNIERILREKKL
;
A
#
# COMPACT_ATOMS: atom_id res chain seq x y z
N MET A 1 -12.66 5.81 12.69
CA MET A 1 -12.65 7.18 12.16
C MET A 1 -13.02 7.10 10.68
N LYS A 2 -14.25 7.51 10.31
CA LYS A 2 -14.63 7.72 8.91
C LYS A 2 -13.96 9.00 8.43
N ILE A 3 -13.23 8.92 7.35
CA ILE A 3 -12.68 10.11 6.68
C ILE A 3 -13.60 10.34 5.48
N ASP A 4 -14.49 11.31 5.58
CA ASP A 4 -15.32 11.74 4.47
C ASP A 4 -14.54 12.72 3.61
N PHE A 5 -14.29 12.33 2.37
CA PHE A 5 -13.72 13.21 1.36
C PHE A 5 -14.83 13.61 0.38
N LYS A 6 -15.07 14.89 0.25
CA LYS A 6 -15.91 15.43 -0.81
C LYS A 6 -15.04 15.61 -2.07
N ILE A 7 -15.35 14.86 -3.11
CA ILE A 7 -14.71 15.01 -4.42
C ILE A 7 -15.64 15.84 -5.27
N ASP A 8 -15.11 16.82 -5.97
CA ASP A 8 -15.86 17.51 -7.01
C ASP A 8 -16.13 16.53 -8.16
N THR A 9 -17.37 16.10 -8.27
CA THR A 9 -17.85 15.14 -9.29
C THR A 9 -18.61 15.81 -10.41
N GLU A 10 -18.89 17.09 -10.33
CA GLU A 10 -19.76 17.82 -11.27
C GLU A 10 -19.27 17.67 -12.71
N ALA A 11 -17.98 17.91 -12.96
CA ALA A 11 -17.40 17.72 -14.27
C ALA A 11 -17.44 16.26 -14.75
N PHE A 12 -17.33 15.30 -13.83
CA PHE A 12 -17.46 13.87 -14.14
C PHE A 12 -18.88 13.49 -14.50
N GLU A 13 -19.87 13.97 -13.75
CA GLU A 13 -21.29 13.73 -13.97
C GLU A 13 -21.75 14.32 -15.31
N SER A 14 -21.33 15.55 -15.61
CA SER A 14 -21.56 16.20 -16.91
C SER A 14 -20.98 15.38 -18.07
N ALA A 15 -19.75 14.87 -17.93
CA ALA A 15 -19.15 14.01 -18.94
C ALA A 15 -19.88 12.68 -19.09
N LEU A 16 -20.43 12.14 -18.00
CA LEU A 16 -21.21 10.90 -17.99
C LEU A 16 -22.51 11.03 -18.75
N VAL A 17 -23.23 12.13 -18.57
CA VAL A 17 -24.45 12.45 -19.33
C VAL A 17 -24.15 12.56 -20.83
N ARG A 18 -23.14 13.33 -21.21
CA ARG A 18 -22.73 13.47 -22.62
C ARG A 18 -22.31 12.12 -23.22
N TYR A 19 -21.61 11.28 -22.46
CA TYR A 19 -21.22 9.95 -22.91
C TYR A 19 -22.41 9.04 -23.17
N LYS A 20 -23.43 9.08 -22.28
CA LYS A 20 -24.71 8.36 -22.47
C LYS A 20 -25.37 8.74 -23.80
N VAL A 21 -25.49 10.02 -24.05
CA VAL A 21 -26.12 10.54 -25.29
C VAL A 21 -25.31 10.11 -26.52
N ALA A 22 -24.00 10.26 -26.49
CA ALA A 22 -23.13 9.91 -27.62
C ALA A 22 -23.20 8.41 -27.97
N CYS A 23 -23.20 7.52 -26.98
CA CYS A 23 -23.21 6.09 -27.23
C CYS A 23 -24.60 5.47 -27.39
N GLY A 24 -25.69 6.19 -27.08
CA GLY A 24 -27.09 5.70 -27.20
C GLY A 24 -27.45 4.52 -26.30
N LYS A 25 -26.69 4.30 -25.22
CA LYS A 25 -26.90 3.18 -24.31
C LYS A 25 -27.83 3.54 -23.14
N ALA A 26 -28.47 2.52 -22.56
CA ALA A 26 -29.24 2.69 -21.34
C ALA A 26 -28.39 3.25 -20.19
N TRP A 27 -28.94 4.15 -19.39
CA TRP A 27 -28.25 4.84 -18.31
C TRP A 27 -27.60 3.87 -17.31
N SER A 28 -28.33 2.84 -16.90
CA SER A 28 -27.83 1.80 -15.98
C SER A 28 -26.58 1.08 -16.50
N SER A 29 -26.58 0.78 -17.80
CA SER A 29 -25.43 0.13 -18.46
C SER A 29 -24.21 1.04 -18.51
N VAL A 30 -24.39 2.32 -18.85
CA VAL A 30 -23.33 3.32 -18.87
C VAL A 30 -22.77 3.53 -17.48
N LEU A 31 -23.62 3.74 -16.50
CA LEU A 31 -23.22 3.95 -15.11
C LEU A 31 -22.43 2.75 -14.57
N ARG A 32 -22.92 1.53 -14.78
CA ARG A 32 -22.23 0.30 -14.37
C ARG A 32 -20.85 0.17 -15.03
N GLN A 33 -20.75 0.43 -16.34
CA GLN A 33 -19.49 0.38 -17.07
C GLN A 33 -18.49 1.42 -16.56
N GLN A 34 -18.93 2.66 -16.38
CA GLN A 34 -18.05 3.75 -15.94
C GLN A 34 -17.60 3.55 -14.49
N THR A 35 -18.50 3.09 -13.61
CA THR A 35 -18.16 2.73 -12.22
C THR A 35 -17.11 1.62 -12.16
N ARG A 36 -17.21 0.59 -13.02
CA ARG A 36 -16.19 -0.44 -13.15
C ARG A 36 -14.82 0.16 -13.48
N LEU A 37 -14.76 1.02 -14.48
CA LEU A 37 -13.52 1.64 -14.92
C LEU A 37 -12.91 2.56 -13.85
N VAL A 38 -13.74 3.27 -13.09
CA VAL A 38 -13.29 4.05 -11.93
C VAL A 38 -12.72 3.12 -10.85
N ALA A 39 -13.39 2.01 -10.54
CA ALA A 39 -12.91 1.03 -9.55
C ALA A 39 -11.55 0.43 -9.95
N GLU A 40 -11.36 0.08 -11.22
CA GLU A 40 -10.08 -0.40 -11.77
C GLU A 40 -8.98 0.67 -11.65
N LYS A 41 -9.31 1.95 -11.91
CA LYS A 41 -8.37 3.06 -11.74
C LYS A 41 -8.04 3.35 -10.29
N LEU A 42 -9.01 3.27 -9.37
CA LEU A 42 -8.76 3.34 -7.94
C LEU A 42 -7.76 2.28 -7.49
N MET A 43 -7.96 1.04 -7.94
CA MET A 43 -7.02 -0.04 -7.69
C MET A 43 -5.64 0.23 -8.33
N LYS A 44 -5.59 0.71 -9.57
CA LYS A 44 -4.35 1.02 -10.29
C LYS A 44 -3.54 2.10 -9.59
N PHE A 45 -4.18 3.20 -9.16
CA PHE A 45 -3.50 4.35 -8.55
C PHE A 45 -3.19 4.17 -7.06
N THR A 46 -3.82 3.23 -6.38
CA THR A 46 -3.44 2.85 -5.01
C THR A 46 -2.06 2.18 -5.01
N PRO A 47 -1.07 2.66 -4.22
CA PRO A 47 0.24 2.02 -4.14
C PRO A 47 0.18 0.62 -3.50
N PRO A 48 1.15 -0.24 -3.79
CA PRO A 48 2.26 -0.08 -4.74
C PRO A 48 1.86 -0.36 -6.21
N LYS A 49 2.69 0.08 -7.16
CA LYS A 49 2.43 -0.14 -8.60
C LYS A 49 2.31 -1.63 -8.94
N ASN A 50 3.23 -2.44 -8.43
CA ASN A 50 3.25 -3.89 -8.59
C ASN A 50 3.81 -4.59 -7.34
N LEU A 51 3.77 -5.93 -7.32
CA LEU A 51 4.23 -6.73 -6.20
C LEU A 51 5.72 -6.53 -5.89
N GLY A 52 6.58 -6.53 -6.92
CA GLY A 52 8.02 -6.39 -6.76
C GLY A 52 8.40 -5.04 -6.13
N THR A 53 7.83 -3.95 -6.65
CA THR A 53 8.01 -2.60 -6.07
C THR A 53 7.53 -2.55 -4.63
N GLY A 54 6.38 -3.16 -4.32
CA GLY A 54 5.85 -3.20 -2.96
C GLY A 54 6.77 -3.97 -2.00
N LYS A 55 7.24 -5.14 -2.39
CA LYS A 55 8.20 -5.94 -1.61
C LYS A 55 9.52 -5.17 -1.37
N LYS A 56 10.06 -4.52 -2.39
CA LYS A 56 11.27 -3.69 -2.28
C LYS A 56 11.08 -2.55 -1.28
N HIS A 57 9.95 -1.85 -1.35
CA HIS A 57 9.67 -0.75 -0.43
C HIS A 57 9.55 -1.23 1.02
N VAL A 58 8.91 -2.37 1.26
CA VAL A 58 8.84 -2.98 2.60
C VAL A 58 10.24 -3.29 3.13
N ALA A 59 11.09 -3.92 2.33
CA ALA A 59 12.44 -4.26 2.75
C ALA A 59 13.28 -3.00 3.05
N VAL A 60 13.19 -1.97 2.21
CA VAL A 60 13.88 -0.69 2.41
C VAL A 60 13.38 0.03 3.67
N ASP A 61 12.07 0.07 3.92
CA ASP A 61 11.53 0.74 5.10
C ASP A 61 11.91 0.01 6.40
N ILE A 62 11.89 -1.32 6.39
CA ILE A 62 12.36 -2.13 7.53
C ILE A 62 13.87 -1.93 7.73
N GLY A 63 14.66 -1.89 6.66
CA GLY A 63 16.10 -1.66 6.71
C GLY A 63 16.52 -0.27 7.23
N LYS A 64 15.62 0.72 7.25
CA LYS A 64 15.87 2.01 7.92
C LYS A 64 15.81 1.89 9.45
N VAL A 65 15.02 0.95 9.96
CA VAL A 65 14.78 0.78 11.38
C VAL A 65 15.68 -0.29 11.99
N PHE A 66 16.02 -1.31 11.20
CA PHE A 66 16.73 -2.48 11.69
C PHE A 66 17.98 -2.78 10.87
N ALA A 67 19.03 -3.22 11.58
CA ALA A 67 20.19 -3.87 11.00
C ALA A 67 20.22 -5.34 11.41
N ASP A 68 20.52 -6.22 10.46
CA ASP A 68 20.65 -7.65 10.69
C ASP A 68 22.07 -7.96 11.20
N LEU A 69 22.17 -8.29 12.47
CA LEU A 69 23.40 -8.78 13.07
C LEU A 69 23.56 -10.31 12.96
N GLY A 70 22.51 -11.02 12.53
CA GLY A 70 22.54 -12.47 12.38
C GLY A 70 23.51 -12.97 11.30
N ASN A 71 23.93 -12.10 10.38
CA ASN A 71 24.94 -12.36 9.37
C ASN A 71 26.30 -11.74 9.71
N ALA A 72 26.41 -10.99 10.82
CA ALA A 72 27.69 -10.51 11.30
C ALA A 72 28.56 -11.73 11.62
N ARG A 73 29.71 -11.83 10.97
CA ARG A 73 30.71 -12.83 11.34
C ARG A 73 31.29 -12.38 12.68
N TRP A 74 30.77 -12.96 13.73
CA TRP A 74 31.39 -12.83 15.05
C TRP A 74 32.74 -13.53 15.01
N HIS A 75 33.80 -12.78 14.90
CA HIS A 75 35.15 -13.33 15.01
C HIS A 75 35.42 -13.86 16.42
N ASP A 76 34.64 -13.38 17.37
CA ASP A 76 34.76 -13.80 18.77
C ASP A 76 33.57 -14.74 19.14
N LYS A 77 33.92 -15.99 19.46
CA LYS A 77 32.96 -17.01 19.93
C LYS A 77 32.26 -16.60 21.24
N SER A 78 32.89 -15.74 22.05
CA SER A 78 32.34 -15.25 23.29
C SER A 78 31.16 -14.32 23.06
N LEU A 79 31.26 -13.45 22.04
CA LEU A 79 30.17 -12.57 21.63
C LEU A 79 28.95 -13.34 21.11
N ASP A 80 29.18 -14.39 20.31
CA ASP A 80 28.11 -15.26 19.82
C ASP A 80 27.41 -15.98 20.99
N LYS A 81 28.18 -16.45 21.98
CA LYS A 81 27.65 -17.07 23.19
C LYS A 81 26.84 -16.10 24.04
N MET A 82 27.34 -14.89 24.27
CA MET A 82 26.61 -13.83 24.97
C MET A 82 25.31 -13.45 24.25
N TRP A 83 25.38 -13.33 22.93
CA TRP A 83 24.21 -13.03 22.10
C TRP A 83 23.14 -14.11 22.21
N LYS A 84 23.51 -15.37 22.07
CA LYS A 84 22.62 -16.52 22.22
C LYS A 84 22.00 -16.65 23.61
N ALA A 85 22.76 -16.24 24.63
CA ALA A 85 22.30 -16.21 26.01
C ALA A 85 21.43 -15.00 26.36
N GLY A 86 21.19 -14.07 25.42
CA GLY A 86 20.40 -12.87 25.66
C GLY A 86 21.10 -11.77 26.46
N ASN A 87 22.43 -11.90 26.67
CA ASN A 87 23.23 -10.89 27.36
C ASN A 87 23.66 -9.77 26.39
N PHE A 88 22.70 -8.93 25.99
CA PHE A 88 22.90 -7.90 24.98
C PHE A 88 23.73 -6.70 25.49
N GLU A 89 23.62 -6.39 26.77
CA GLU A 89 24.46 -5.33 27.35
C GLU A 89 25.93 -5.80 27.44
N GLY A 90 26.18 -7.06 27.75
CA GLY A 90 27.51 -7.67 27.69
C GLY A 90 28.08 -7.62 26.27
N VAL A 91 27.28 -7.93 25.25
CA VAL A 91 27.69 -7.81 23.84
C VAL A 91 28.03 -6.36 23.50
N LYS A 92 27.21 -5.40 23.91
CA LYS A 92 27.42 -3.97 23.67
C LYS A 92 28.71 -3.49 24.32
N THR A 93 28.94 -3.86 25.58
CA THR A 93 30.16 -3.51 26.32
C THR A 93 31.40 -4.13 25.68
N ALA A 94 31.34 -5.41 25.34
CA ALA A 94 32.46 -6.10 24.66
C ALA A 94 32.80 -5.46 23.31
N LEU A 95 31.77 -5.13 22.50
CA LEU A 95 31.99 -4.42 21.23
C LEU A 95 32.49 -3.01 21.41
N SER A 96 32.14 -2.29 22.48
CA SER A 96 32.66 -0.96 22.77
C SER A 96 34.15 -0.96 23.10
N ASN A 97 34.67 -2.05 23.62
CA ASN A 97 36.06 -2.24 24.00
C ASN A 97 36.94 -2.86 22.90
N HIS A 98 36.32 -3.29 21.77
CA HIS A 98 37.05 -3.96 20.70
C HIS A 98 37.72 -2.97 19.75
N SER A 99 38.93 -3.32 19.25
CA SER A 99 39.69 -2.51 18.29
C SER A 99 39.04 -2.39 16.91
N ASP A 100 38.18 -3.34 16.55
CA ASP A 100 37.47 -3.38 15.26
C ASP A 100 36.16 -2.53 15.24
N LYS A 101 36.18 -1.42 15.97
CA LYS A 101 35.00 -0.49 16.02
C LYS A 101 34.48 -0.09 14.64
N ALA A 102 35.34 -0.01 13.64
CA ALA A 102 34.97 0.35 12.28
C ALA A 102 34.25 -0.77 11.52
N ALA A 103 34.47 -2.04 11.87
CA ALA A 103 33.86 -3.20 11.21
C ALA A 103 32.43 -3.47 11.71
N PHE A 104 32.05 -2.93 12.87
CA PHE A 104 30.73 -3.13 13.46
C PHE A 104 30.03 -1.80 13.67
N PRO A 105 29.09 -1.43 12.81
CA PRO A 105 28.31 -0.20 12.98
C PRO A 105 27.36 -0.23 14.19
N VAL A 106 27.52 -1.19 15.11
CA VAL A 106 26.73 -1.34 16.35
C VAL A 106 26.79 -0.06 17.22
N PHE A 107 27.86 0.73 17.12
CA PHE A 107 27.99 2.01 17.84
C PHE A 107 27.00 3.06 17.37
N LYS A 108 26.46 2.91 16.16
CA LYS A 108 25.36 3.74 15.65
C LYS A 108 23.99 3.30 16.20
N TYR A 109 23.93 2.14 16.85
CA TYR A 109 22.65 1.60 17.34
C TYR A 109 22.43 2.01 18.78
N ARG A 110 21.35 2.73 19.02
CA ARG A 110 20.98 3.14 20.37
C ARG A 110 20.51 1.99 21.26
N ARG A 111 20.09 0.87 20.67
CA ARG A 111 19.62 -0.32 21.40
C ARG A 111 19.87 -1.59 20.62
N ILE A 112 20.35 -2.61 21.31
CA ILE A 112 20.35 -4.00 20.87
C ILE A 112 19.10 -4.62 21.41
N LEU A 113 18.29 -5.21 20.52
CA LEU A 113 16.97 -5.71 20.93
C LEU A 113 16.88 -7.22 20.94
N PRO A 114 16.33 -7.78 22.02
CA PRO A 114 15.71 -9.09 22.00
C PRO A 114 14.19 -9.04 21.67
N TYR A 115 13.57 -7.88 21.37
CA TYR A 115 12.13 -7.71 21.51
C TYR A 115 11.34 -7.40 20.27
N PRO A 116 9.99 -7.41 20.34
CA PRO A 116 9.16 -7.69 19.20
C PRO A 116 9.41 -6.64 18.10
N ILE A 117 10.20 -7.03 17.10
CA ILE A 117 10.48 -6.28 15.89
C ILE A 117 9.23 -5.58 15.37
N LYS A 118 8.08 -6.27 15.48
CA LYS A 118 6.78 -5.77 15.05
C LYS A 118 6.36 -4.47 15.76
N ASN A 119 6.54 -4.37 17.07
CA ASN A 119 6.11 -3.20 17.84
C ASN A 119 6.98 -1.99 17.54
N ILE A 120 8.29 -2.20 17.43
CA ILE A 120 9.25 -1.15 17.09
C ILE A 120 9.03 -0.66 15.66
N HIS A 121 8.86 -1.58 14.70
CA HIS A 121 8.56 -1.22 13.34
C HIS A 121 7.26 -0.40 13.26
N ARG A 122 6.23 -0.83 13.98
CA ARG A 122 4.94 -0.12 14.04
C ARG A 122 5.08 1.29 14.63
N ALA A 123 5.89 1.45 15.66
CA ALA A 123 6.17 2.75 16.29
C ALA A 123 6.99 3.67 15.37
N ALA A 124 7.85 3.11 14.52
CA ALA A 124 8.65 3.86 13.57
C ALA A 124 7.86 4.34 12.33
N ILE A 125 6.70 3.75 12.05
CA ILE A 125 5.87 4.12 10.90
C ILE A 125 5.14 5.43 11.18
N SER A 126 5.32 6.41 10.31
CA SER A 126 4.61 7.70 10.35
C SER A 126 3.14 7.59 9.93
N LYS A 127 2.39 8.69 10.06
CA LYS A 127 1.00 8.80 9.58
C LYS A 127 0.84 8.51 8.08
N SER A 128 1.90 8.67 7.29
CA SER A 128 1.91 8.31 5.87
C SER A 128 2.00 6.80 5.60
N GLY A 129 2.13 5.98 6.64
CA GLY A 129 2.29 4.53 6.53
C GLY A 129 3.70 4.08 6.15
N ARG A 130 4.70 4.98 6.25
CA ARG A 130 6.11 4.71 5.90
C ARG A 130 7.05 5.20 6.99
N VAL A 131 8.22 4.57 7.06
CA VAL A 131 9.31 5.05 7.91
C VAL A 131 9.87 6.34 7.30
N PRO A 132 9.99 7.43 8.07
CA PRO A 132 10.54 8.70 7.59
C PRO A 132 11.95 8.55 7.02
N LYS A 133 12.32 9.40 6.07
CA LYS A 133 13.67 9.41 5.50
C LYS A 133 14.75 9.73 6.54
N GLY A 134 14.44 10.62 7.48
CA GLY A 134 15.33 11.05 8.56
C GLY A 134 15.26 10.19 9.82
N PHE A 135 14.73 8.95 9.74
CA PHE A 135 14.71 8.07 10.90
C PHE A 135 16.13 7.68 11.32
N GLN A 136 16.56 8.14 12.49
CA GLN A 136 17.96 8.04 12.92
C GLN A 136 18.22 6.87 13.88
N THR A 137 17.17 6.28 14.47
CA THR A 137 17.34 5.22 15.45
C THR A 137 17.33 3.88 14.75
N VAL A 138 18.49 3.23 14.68
CA VAL A 138 18.63 1.90 14.12
C VAL A 138 18.76 0.89 15.26
N TYR A 139 17.98 -0.19 15.15
CA TYR A 139 17.97 -1.28 16.12
C TYR A 139 18.64 -2.52 15.53
N ALA A 140 19.52 -3.13 16.30
CA ALA A 140 20.17 -4.37 15.91
C ALA A 140 19.24 -5.58 16.17
N VAL A 141 19.10 -6.45 15.18
CA VAL A 141 18.31 -7.68 15.27
C VAL A 141 19.25 -8.86 15.16
N GLY A 142 19.26 -9.71 16.20
CA GLY A 142 20.03 -10.94 16.22
C GLY A 142 19.25 -12.17 15.75
N GLY A 143 20.02 -13.24 15.54
CA GLY A 143 19.48 -14.53 15.12
C GLY A 143 19.40 -14.67 13.59
N LYS A 144 20.05 -15.77 13.11
CA LYS A 144 20.16 -16.07 11.67
C LYS A 144 18.78 -16.07 11.00
N GLY A 145 18.59 -15.16 10.06
CA GLY A 145 17.36 -15.09 9.25
C GLY A 145 16.14 -14.47 9.95
N THR A 146 16.24 -13.99 11.19
CA THR A 146 15.10 -13.39 11.92
C THR A 146 14.54 -12.18 11.20
N LEU A 147 15.40 -11.24 10.80
CA LEU A 147 14.98 -10.05 10.06
C LEU A 147 14.42 -10.43 8.68
N LYS A 148 15.03 -11.38 8.00
CA LYS A 148 14.55 -11.88 6.69
C LYS A 148 13.16 -12.52 6.82
N LYS A 149 12.91 -13.31 7.86
CA LYS A 149 11.58 -13.88 8.13
C LYS A 149 10.55 -12.78 8.35
N TYR A 150 10.87 -11.80 9.19
CA TYR A 150 9.99 -10.66 9.45
C TYR A 150 9.66 -9.86 8.18
N ILE A 151 10.68 -9.53 7.37
CA ILE A 151 10.48 -8.86 6.07
C ILE A 151 9.53 -9.67 5.20
N SER A 152 9.75 -10.99 5.10
CA SER A 152 8.90 -11.87 4.29
C SER A 152 7.44 -11.88 4.78
N GLU A 153 7.21 -11.87 6.09
CA GLU A 153 5.87 -11.79 6.66
C GLU A 153 5.17 -10.48 6.31
N ILE A 154 5.84 -9.35 6.48
CA ILE A 154 5.26 -8.05 6.11
C ILE A 154 5.01 -7.97 4.59
N GLN A 155 5.89 -8.56 3.79
CA GLN A 155 5.71 -8.61 2.33
C GLN A 155 4.46 -9.40 1.87
N LYS A 156 3.95 -10.33 2.68
CA LYS A 156 2.67 -11.01 2.40
C LYS A 156 1.50 -10.04 2.37
N HIS A 157 1.58 -8.92 3.08
CA HIS A 157 0.54 -7.90 3.15
C HIS A 157 0.58 -6.89 1.99
N VAL A 158 1.57 -6.97 1.09
CA VAL A 158 1.64 -6.11 -0.09
C VAL A 158 0.42 -6.34 -0.98
N GLY A 159 -0.33 -5.27 -1.24
CA GLY A 159 -1.56 -5.31 -2.03
C GLY A 159 -2.86 -5.18 -1.21
N ILE A 160 -2.81 -5.31 0.12
CA ILE A 160 -4.00 -5.16 0.97
C ILE A 160 -4.73 -3.84 0.74
N ALA A 161 -4.04 -2.70 0.65
CA ALA A 161 -4.69 -1.41 0.40
C ALA A 161 -5.48 -1.39 -0.91
N LYS A 162 -4.97 -2.09 -1.94
CA LYS A 162 -5.66 -2.26 -3.23
C LYS A 162 -6.87 -3.21 -3.13
N SER A 163 -6.80 -4.22 -2.26
CA SER A 163 -7.89 -5.20 -2.14
C SER A 163 -9.17 -4.60 -1.57
N GLY A 164 -9.11 -3.43 -0.95
CA GLY A 164 -10.31 -2.68 -0.60
C GLY A 164 -11.16 -2.22 -1.79
N TRP A 165 -10.60 -2.19 -2.99
CA TRP A 165 -11.36 -1.92 -4.23
C TRP A 165 -11.81 -3.18 -4.96
N LEU A 166 -11.33 -4.36 -4.51
CA LEU A 166 -11.51 -5.63 -5.20
C LEU A 166 -12.98 -6.05 -5.32
N ALA A 167 -13.76 -5.83 -4.25
CA ALA A 167 -15.19 -6.16 -4.25
C ALA A 167 -15.95 -5.42 -5.36
N ALA A 168 -15.66 -4.13 -5.55
CA ALA A 168 -16.26 -3.33 -6.61
C ALA A 168 -15.81 -3.80 -8.00
N VAL A 169 -14.49 -4.01 -8.19
CA VAL A 169 -13.94 -4.47 -9.46
C VAL A 169 -14.57 -5.80 -9.88
N GLN A 170 -14.61 -6.80 -8.99
CA GLN A 170 -15.14 -8.13 -9.32
C GLN A 170 -16.64 -8.14 -9.56
N LYS A 171 -17.44 -7.49 -8.69
CA LYS A 171 -18.89 -7.41 -8.85
C LYS A 171 -19.32 -6.71 -10.14
N LEU A 172 -18.50 -5.78 -10.63
CA LEU A 172 -18.73 -5.07 -11.89
C LEU A 172 -18.12 -5.76 -13.12
N GLY A 173 -17.52 -6.96 -12.94
CA GLY A 173 -16.95 -7.76 -14.04
C GLY A 173 -15.56 -7.28 -14.48
N GLY A 174 -14.85 -6.54 -13.66
CA GLY A 174 -13.46 -6.13 -13.90
C GLY A 174 -12.44 -7.18 -13.48
N LYS A 175 -11.18 -6.97 -13.85
CA LYS A 175 -10.05 -7.86 -13.55
C LYS A 175 -9.11 -7.21 -12.54
N ALA A 176 -8.55 -8.02 -11.64
CA ALA A 176 -7.58 -7.59 -10.64
C ALA A 176 -6.30 -8.41 -10.73
N PRO A 177 -5.13 -7.80 -10.42
CA PRO A 177 -3.87 -8.53 -10.36
C PRO A 177 -3.87 -9.61 -9.26
N ASN A 178 -3.23 -10.76 -9.50
CA ASN A 178 -3.20 -11.89 -8.57
C ASN A 178 -2.71 -11.51 -7.16
N PHE A 179 -1.72 -10.62 -7.06
CA PHE A 179 -1.20 -10.18 -5.75
C PHE A 179 -2.20 -9.33 -4.95
N VAL A 180 -3.26 -8.84 -5.58
CA VAL A 180 -4.40 -8.17 -4.93
C VAL A 180 -5.49 -9.18 -4.60
N SER A 181 -5.85 -10.01 -5.57
CA SER A 181 -6.94 -11.00 -5.44
C SER A 181 -6.71 -12.01 -4.31
N ARG A 182 -5.47 -12.36 -4.01
CA ARG A 182 -5.11 -13.25 -2.89
C ARG A 182 -5.56 -12.76 -1.51
N HIS A 183 -5.83 -11.47 -1.35
CA HIS A 183 -6.30 -10.89 -0.08
C HIS A 183 -7.81 -10.99 0.11
N GLY A 184 -8.55 -11.41 -0.93
CA GLY A 184 -10.00 -11.51 -0.93
C GLY A 184 -10.70 -10.14 -0.92
N THR A 185 -12.03 -10.19 -0.91
CA THR A 185 -12.90 -9.00 -1.03
C THR A 185 -13.34 -8.41 0.31
N ARG A 186 -12.96 -9.02 1.44
CA ARG A 186 -13.41 -8.64 2.79
C ARG A 186 -13.09 -7.21 3.21
N PHE A 187 -12.16 -6.56 2.52
CA PHE A 187 -11.71 -5.21 2.83
C PHE A 187 -12.43 -4.12 2.04
N GLY A 188 -13.45 -4.50 1.25
CA GLY A 188 -14.20 -3.54 0.47
C GLY A 188 -15.64 -3.97 0.24
N LYS A 189 -16.47 -3.02 -0.18
CA LYS A 189 -17.88 -3.25 -0.49
C LYS A 189 -18.26 -2.44 -1.72
N LEU A 190 -19.12 -3.00 -2.57
CA LEU A 190 -19.89 -2.28 -3.57
C LEU A 190 -21.35 -2.30 -3.11
N VAL A 191 -21.94 -1.13 -2.96
CA VAL A 191 -23.39 -0.97 -2.83
C VAL A 191 -23.91 -0.60 -4.22
N ASP A 192 -24.76 -1.45 -4.76
CA ASP A 192 -25.36 -1.27 -6.09
C ASP A 192 -26.81 -0.77 -5.89
N ARG A 193 -27.05 0.47 -6.22
CA ARG A 193 -28.39 1.11 -6.22
C ARG A 193 -28.71 1.60 -7.63
N ASN A 194 -28.39 0.77 -8.62
CA ASN A 194 -28.55 1.10 -10.04
C ASN A 194 -30.01 0.88 -10.53
N SER A 195 -30.96 0.74 -9.63
CA SER A 195 -32.39 0.65 -9.89
C SER A 195 -33.11 1.83 -9.24
N GLY A 196 -34.15 2.36 -9.90
CA GLY A 196 -34.94 3.48 -9.41
C GLY A 196 -34.58 4.83 -10.03
N ASP A 197 -35.13 5.88 -9.47
CA ASP A 197 -35.12 7.23 -10.05
C ASP A 197 -33.73 7.91 -9.93
N ASN A 198 -32.90 7.49 -8.97
CA ASN A 198 -31.57 8.04 -8.77
C ASN A 198 -30.51 6.92 -8.69
N PRO A 199 -30.16 6.29 -9.82
CA PRO A 199 -29.22 5.18 -9.84
C PRO A 199 -27.80 5.64 -9.47
N HIS A 200 -27.18 4.95 -8.51
CA HIS A 200 -25.81 5.22 -8.09
C HIS A 200 -25.10 3.99 -7.54
N PHE A 201 -23.78 4.07 -7.43
CA PHE A 201 -22.91 3.05 -6.84
C PHE A 201 -22.03 3.66 -5.74
N ASP A 202 -21.99 3.02 -4.57
CA ASP A 202 -21.00 3.35 -3.55
C ASP A 202 -19.87 2.33 -3.56
N ILE A 203 -18.64 2.83 -3.74
CA ILE A 203 -17.42 2.01 -3.64
C ILE A 203 -16.75 2.31 -2.31
N ILE A 204 -16.70 1.32 -1.43
CA ILE A 204 -16.18 1.47 -0.07
C ILE A 204 -14.87 0.68 0.06
N ASN A 205 -13.82 1.33 0.59
CA ASN A 205 -12.58 0.69 0.99
C ASN A 205 -12.43 0.79 2.51
N SER A 206 -12.46 -0.35 3.18
CA SER A 206 -12.44 -0.48 4.64
C SER A 206 -11.08 -0.93 5.18
N VAL A 207 -10.02 -0.85 4.39
CA VAL A 207 -8.66 -1.23 4.84
C VAL A 207 -8.19 -0.29 5.93
N SER A 208 -8.02 -0.79 7.16
CA SER A 208 -7.59 -0.01 8.32
C SER A 208 -6.17 0.56 8.18
N THR A 209 -5.33 -0.10 7.38
CA THR A 209 -3.95 0.32 7.07
C THR A 209 -3.87 1.21 5.84
N PHE A 210 -5.01 1.65 5.30
CA PHE A 210 -5.01 2.60 4.19
C PHE A 210 -4.29 3.89 4.63
N PRO A 211 -3.38 4.43 3.80
CA PRO A 211 -2.64 5.63 4.17
C PRO A 211 -3.56 6.77 4.60
N ARG A 212 -3.22 7.42 5.70
CA ARG A 212 -3.95 8.59 6.21
C ARG A 212 -3.49 9.87 5.53
N GLY A 213 -4.25 10.94 5.69
CA GLY A 213 -3.95 12.24 5.09
C GLY A 213 -4.50 12.37 3.67
N ASN A 214 -3.89 13.20 2.84
CA ASN A 214 -4.41 13.56 1.50
C ASN A 214 -4.27 12.46 0.43
N LEU A 215 -3.61 11.33 0.73
CA LEU A 215 -3.37 10.29 -0.27
C LEU A 215 -4.66 9.63 -0.77
N PRO A 216 -5.64 9.27 0.07
CA PRO A 216 -6.92 8.74 -0.39
C PRO A 216 -7.63 9.69 -1.35
N TYR A 217 -7.73 10.96 -0.98
CA TYR A 217 -8.31 12.01 -1.83
C TYR A 217 -7.61 12.10 -3.19
N ARG A 218 -6.27 12.14 -3.20
CA ARG A 218 -5.48 12.19 -4.44
C ARG A 218 -5.70 10.98 -5.34
N ILE A 219 -5.85 9.79 -4.76
CA ILE A 219 -6.13 8.55 -5.50
C ILE A 219 -7.51 8.63 -6.13
N MET A 220 -8.53 9.01 -5.38
CA MET A 220 -9.91 9.11 -5.84
C MET A 220 -10.05 10.19 -6.92
N ASN A 221 -9.56 11.38 -6.66
CA ASN A 221 -9.60 12.49 -7.62
C ASN A 221 -8.88 12.12 -8.93
N ARG A 222 -7.69 11.48 -8.84
CA ARG A 222 -6.97 11.01 -10.02
C ARG A 222 -7.75 9.94 -10.79
N ALA A 223 -8.45 9.04 -10.10
CA ALA A 223 -9.24 7.99 -10.74
C ALA A 223 -10.44 8.58 -11.50
N VAL A 224 -11.20 9.46 -10.85
CA VAL A 224 -12.36 10.14 -11.41
C VAL A 224 -11.96 11.01 -12.61
N ASN A 225 -10.97 11.89 -12.45
CA ASN A 225 -10.50 12.76 -13.55
C ASN A 225 -9.92 11.98 -14.73
N SER A 226 -9.14 10.93 -14.45
CA SER A 226 -8.63 10.07 -15.51
C SER A 226 -9.75 9.35 -16.28
N GLN A 227 -10.87 9.03 -15.61
CA GLN A 227 -12.02 8.42 -16.27
C GLN A 227 -12.82 9.46 -17.07
N ARG A 228 -13.00 10.66 -16.53
CA ARG A 228 -13.62 11.78 -17.26
C ARG A 228 -12.92 12.04 -18.58
N ILE A 229 -11.60 12.20 -18.58
CA ILE A 229 -10.80 12.42 -19.78
C ILE A 229 -10.96 11.25 -20.78
N ALA A 230 -11.01 10.01 -20.29
CA ALA A 230 -11.23 8.86 -21.17
C ALA A 230 -12.63 8.85 -21.81
N MET A 231 -13.65 9.29 -21.08
CA MET A 231 -15.01 9.46 -21.64
C MET A 231 -15.04 10.53 -22.73
N GLU A 232 -14.43 11.69 -22.47
CA GLU A 232 -14.38 12.79 -23.44
C GLU A 232 -13.72 12.37 -24.76
N LYS A 233 -12.58 11.68 -24.70
CA LYS A 233 -11.92 11.12 -25.89
C LYS A 233 -12.79 10.10 -26.64
N ASN A 234 -13.54 9.28 -25.91
CA ASN A 234 -14.45 8.34 -26.53
C ASN A 234 -15.66 9.02 -27.18
N ILE A 235 -16.18 10.09 -26.57
CA ILE A 235 -17.24 10.92 -27.18
C ILE A 235 -16.78 11.49 -28.51
N GLU A 236 -15.59 12.10 -28.54
CA GLU A 236 -15.00 12.65 -29.77
C GLU A 236 -14.87 11.59 -30.86
N ARG A 237 -14.40 10.39 -30.50
CA ARG A 237 -14.29 9.27 -31.43
C ARG A 237 -15.64 8.86 -32.00
N ILE A 238 -16.65 8.64 -31.14
CA ILE A 238 -18.00 8.24 -31.55
C ILE A 238 -18.64 9.28 -32.47
N LEU A 239 -18.44 10.57 -32.18
CA LEU A 239 -18.97 11.64 -33.01
C LEU A 239 -18.28 11.71 -34.40
N ARG A 240 -16.99 11.41 -34.46
CA ARG A 240 -16.28 11.31 -35.78
C ARG A 240 -16.79 10.12 -36.59
N GLU A 241 -16.92 8.96 -35.96
CA GLU A 241 -17.42 7.73 -36.60
C GLU A 241 -18.88 7.85 -37.11
N LYS A 242 -19.71 8.70 -36.46
CA LYS A 242 -21.08 8.96 -36.88
C LYS A 242 -21.23 10.05 -37.98
N LYS A 243 -20.16 10.80 -38.27
CA LYS A 243 -20.13 11.82 -39.32
C LYS A 243 -19.60 11.28 -40.67
N LEU A 244 -19.14 10.01 -40.67
CA LEU A 244 -18.78 9.26 -41.87
C LEU A 244 -19.93 8.38 -42.31
#